data_c861ba92fc6919b5f0f8c2999b6d86ee
#
_entry.id   c861ba92fc6919b5f0f8c2999b6d86ee
#
_cell.length_a   1.000
_cell.length_b   1.000
_cell.length_c   1.000
_cell.angle_alpha   90.00
_cell.angle_beta   90.00
_cell.angle_gamma   90.00
#
_symmetry.space_group_name_H-M   'P 1'
#
loop_
_entity.id
_entity.type
_entity.pdbx_description
1 polymer ?
#
loop_
_entity_poly.entity_id
_entity_poly.type
_entity_poly.pdbx_seq_one_letter_code
_entity_poly.pdbx_strand_id
1 'polypeptide(L)'
;MKRVVLAAVTVSVIFLIAACSVTTNTTNDHKNMNDNKTLQTETATTPLKVEKGPEVTLIAKEEKQKLSNGVIVPVWTFNGSSPGPEIRVKKGEKVKVTLKNELSAPVSIHWHGYPVPNNMDGIPGVTQDAVEPGKSFTYEFEANVPGTYWYHSHQDSVNQLDRGLYGALIVEDTKEKYDKDYTLLLDEWVTDKEEIKKQLKEMTKGQIGNKSKGDENTKKNDDKNGMDHSGMDMGSDQKDSGNMAGMDHGNMKMEGHDMSMYDLFTINGKSGDLVVPLKVNKGDKVRLRLVNAGYLSHDIHVHGHDIKVIATDGQPINNPKVIKDKVISIAPGERYDIEFTANNPGKWYVEDHSKNKGAKGMKAVIEYDGSKEMKDKADEKGKLAKLDMTKYGAKKLGSFTLNQEYTATYNMDLNTQMNENEVVYTINGKVFPDIDPIQVKKGDLVKVKLVNRSKMDDHPMHLHGHFFQVLSKDGKPIEGSPIVKDTLNLKPGEEYEVAFVADNPGEWMFHCHDLHHASAGMVTEVNYTDYKSDYVPNQNIPNKPE
;
A
#
# COMPACT_ATOMS: atom_id res chain seq x y z
N MET A 1 3.04 -66.79 -35.20
CA MET A 1 3.86 -67.87 -34.69
C MET A 1 4.54 -67.49 -33.39
N LYS A 2 4.35 -68.36 -32.41
CA LYS A 2 5.08 -68.54 -31.14
C LYS A 2 5.04 -67.33 -30.14
N ARG A 3 4.23 -67.33 -29.10
CA ARG A 3 4.23 -68.02 -27.78
C ARG A 3 5.21 -67.33 -26.80
N VAL A 4 4.71 -66.65 -25.77
CA VAL A 4 4.39 -67.08 -24.39
C VAL A 4 5.68 -67.19 -23.53
N VAL A 5 5.77 -66.51 -22.41
CA VAL A 5 5.59 -67.08 -21.08
C VAL A 5 5.56 -65.97 -19.99
N LEU A 6 4.59 -66.11 -19.13
CA LEU A 6 4.21 -65.49 -17.86
C LEU A 6 5.16 -65.95 -16.72
N ALA A 7 5.49 -65.09 -15.79
CA ALA A 7 5.77 -65.52 -14.41
C ALA A 7 5.47 -64.42 -13.41
N ALA A 8 4.43 -64.65 -12.64
CA ALA A 8 4.10 -63.95 -11.39
C ALA A 8 4.84 -64.66 -10.23
N VAL A 9 5.35 -63.86 -9.29
CA VAL A 9 5.59 -64.36 -7.92
C VAL A 9 5.16 -63.30 -6.92
N THR A 10 4.16 -63.65 -6.18
CA THR A 10 3.64 -63.07 -4.91
C THR A 10 4.43 -63.63 -3.73
N VAL A 11 4.51 -62.89 -2.64
CA VAL A 11 4.55 -63.30 -1.20
C VAL A 11 5.08 -62.10 -0.41
N SER A 12 4.43 -61.48 0.47
CA SER A 12 3.67 -61.66 1.67
C SER A 12 4.21 -60.73 2.80
N VAL A 13 3.29 -60.12 3.42
CA VAL A 13 3.25 -59.28 4.63
C VAL A 13 3.94 -59.91 5.83
N ILE A 14 4.63 -59.07 6.66
CA ILE A 14 4.66 -59.25 8.12
C ILE A 14 4.66 -57.87 8.79
N PHE A 15 3.64 -57.63 9.61
CA PHE A 15 3.55 -56.57 10.65
C PHE A 15 4.38 -56.97 11.85
N LEU A 16 5.07 -55.99 12.45
CA LEU A 16 5.39 -56.04 13.89
C LEU A 16 5.40 -54.65 14.47
N ILE A 17 4.50 -54.47 15.42
CA ILE A 17 4.34 -53.32 16.34
C ILE A 17 5.26 -53.57 17.54
N ALA A 18 6.02 -52.59 17.98
CA ALA A 18 6.40 -52.48 19.41
C ALA A 18 6.71 -51.01 19.76
N ALA A 19 6.18 -50.60 20.87
CA ALA A 19 6.17 -49.25 21.44
C ALA A 19 7.31 -49.06 22.47
N CYS A 20 7.56 -47.77 22.74
CA CYS A 20 8.14 -47.15 23.95
C CYS A 20 9.62 -47.39 24.34
N SER A 21 10.39 -46.33 24.38
CA SER A 21 10.70 -45.55 25.61
C SER A 21 11.79 -44.51 25.39
N VAL A 22 11.67 -43.43 26.16
CA VAL A 22 12.56 -42.27 26.27
C VAL A 22 13.90 -42.67 26.91
N THR A 23 15.01 -42.16 26.40
CA THR A 23 16.13 -41.66 27.24
C THR A 23 17.10 -40.77 26.42
N THR A 24 17.44 -39.66 27.01
CA THR A 24 18.48 -38.70 26.67
C THR A 24 19.89 -39.33 26.69
N ASN A 25 20.72 -38.97 25.70
CA ASN A 25 22.13 -38.59 25.99
C ASN A 25 22.83 -38.04 24.73
N THR A 26 23.53 -36.95 24.95
CA THR A 26 24.52 -36.27 24.11
C THR A 26 25.71 -37.16 23.73
N THR A 27 26.16 -37.13 22.50
CA THR A 27 27.59 -37.08 22.11
C THR A 27 27.77 -36.75 20.62
N ASN A 28 28.78 -35.93 20.36
CA ASN A 28 29.28 -35.54 19.04
C ASN A 28 29.72 -36.75 18.20
N ASP A 29 29.45 -36.71 16.89
CA ASP A 29 30.36 -37.26 15.92
C ASP A 29 30.18 -36.66 14.52
N HIS A 30 31.27 -36.11 13.99
CA HIS A 30 31.44 -35.66 12.63
C HIS A 30 31.40 -36.84 11.66
N LYS A 31 30.54 -36.80 10.64
CA LYS A 31 30.77 -37.53 9.39
C LYS A 31 30.26 -36.73 8.17
N ASN A 32 31.22 -36.46 7.27
CA ASN A 32 31.05 -35.98 5.92
C ASN A 32 29.98 -36.78 5.16
N MET A 33 28.99 -36.07 4.59
CA MET A 33 28.27 -36.52 3.42
C MET A 33 28.22 -35.36 2.43
N ASN A 34 28.94 -35.52 1.32
CA ASN A 34 28.78 -34.78 0.08
C ASN A 34 27.43 -35.14 -0.52
N ASP A 35 26.43 -34.31 -0.26
CA ASP A 35 25.25 -34.25 -1.10
C ASP A 35 25.29 -32.93 -1.87
N ASN A 36 25.64 -33.01 -3.15
CA ASN A 36 25.44 -32.00 -4.16
C ASN A 36 23.93 -31.76 -4.36
N LYS A 37 23.25 -31.14 -3.38
CA LYS A 37 22.02 -30.42 -3.58
C LYS A 37 22.40 -29.02 -4.02
N THR A 38 22.14 -28.70 -5.28
CA THR A 38 22.08 -27.33 -5.78
C THR A 38 21.10 -26.58 -4.87
N LEU A 39 21.63 -25.94 -3.84
CA LEU A 39 20.90 -24.97 -3.04
C LEU A 39 20.52 -23.83 -4.00
N GLN A 40 19.28 -23.82 -4.45
CA GLN A 40 18.67 -22.58 -4.89
C GLN A 40 18.73 -21.66 -3.68
N THR A 41 19.65 -20.72 -3.70
CA THR A 41 19.72 -19.66 -2.71
C THR A 41 18.42 -18.88 -2.80
N GLU A 42 17.50 -19.10 -1.87
CA GLU A 42 16.31 -18.28 -1.73
C GLU A 42 16.79 -16.86 -1.46
N THR A 43 16.36 -15.91 -2.28
CA THR A 43 16.60 -14.48 -2.06
C THR A 43 16.07 -14.11 -0.67
N ALA A 44 16.91 -13.53 0.18
CA ALA A 44 16.48 -13.10 1.50
C ALA A 44 15.51 -11.95 1.37
N THR A 45 14.33 -12.10 1.92
CA THR A 45 13.29 -11.07 1.99
C THR A 45 13.33 -10.37 3.36
N THR A 46 12.63 -9.24 3.47
CA THR A 46 12.44 -8.51 4.72
C THR A 46 11.88 -9.40 5.83
N PRO A 47 12.01 -8.98 7.10
CA PRO A 47 11.41 -9.69 8.23
C PRO A 47 9.87 -9.61 8.27
N LEU A 48 9.23 -9.07 7.26
CA LEU A 48 7.78 -9.16 7.08
C LEU A 48 7.37 -10.62 6.91
N LYS A 49 6.17 -10.96 7.34
CA LYS A 49 5.56 -12.23 6.97
C LYS A 49 5.37 -12.23 5.45
N VAL A 50 5.88 -13.24 4.77
CA VAL A 50 5.76 -13.36 3.32
C VAL A 50 4.77 -14.45 2.99
N GLU A 51 3.74 -14.09 2.21
CA GLU A 51 2.83 -15.05 1.57
C GLU A 51 3.27 -15.21 0.11
N LYS A 52 3.69 -16.42 -0.24
CA LYS A 52 4.17 -16.75 -1.60
C LYS A 52 3.11 -17.53 -2.37
N GLY A 53 2.98 -17.20 -3.64
CA GLY A 53 2.11 -17.91 -4.58
C GLY A 53 0.79 -17.19 -4.84
N PRO A 54 0.01 -17.69 -5.82
CA PRO A 54 -1.10 -16.95 -6.36
C PRO A 54 -2.35 -16.96 -5.47
N GLU A 55 -2.46 -17.87 -4.50
CA GLU A 55 -3.62 -17.97 -3.61
C GLU A 55 -3.26 -17.54 -2.19
N VAL A 56 -3.88 -16.45 -1.72
CA VAL A 56 -3.62 -15.84 -0.41
C VAL A 56 -4.94 -15.58 0.31
N THR A 57 -4.95 -15.77 1.63
CA THR A 57 -6.05 -15.31 2.48
C THR A 57 -5.54 -14.20 3.39
N LEU A 58 -6.21 -13.05 3.36
CA LEU A 58 -6.00 -11.93 4.25
C LEU A 58 -7.15 -11.84 5.24
N ILE A 59 -6.85 -11.91 6.53
CA ILE A 59 -7.82 -11.79 7.62
C ILE A 59 -7.64 -10.41 8.24
N ALA A 60 -8.63 -9.53 8.05
CA ALA A 60 -8.66 -8.23 8.68
C ALA A 60 -9.15 -8.38 10.12
N LYS A 61 -8.35 -7.97 11.11
CA LYS A 61 -8.67 -8.09 12.54
C LYS A 61 -7.94 -7.08 13.40
N GLU A 62 -8.49 -6.82 14.59
CA GLU A 62 -7.89 -5.96 15.59
C GLU A 62 -6.80 -6.68 16.38
N GLU A 63 -5.70 -5.97 16.63
CA GLU A 63 -4.56 -6.46 17.41
C GLU A 63 -3.90 -5.32 18.21
N LYS A 64 -2.94 -5.67 19.06
CA LYS A 64 -2.05 -4.71 19.74
C LYS A 64 -0.63 -4.92 19.25
N GLN A 65 0.01 -3.87 18.78
CA GLN A 65 1.35 -3.95 18.23
C GLN A 65 2.34 -3.07 18.99
N LYS A 66 3.50 -3.63 19.28
CA LYS A 66 4.65 -2.88 19.82
C LYS A 66 5.40 -2.24 18.66
N LEU A 67 5.39 -0.90 18.58
CA LEU A 67 6.09 -0.11 17.55
C LEU A 67 7.51 0.25 17.98
N SER A 68 7.70 0.62 19.26
CA SER A 68 9.00 0.96 19.83
C SER A 68 9.10 0.49 21.28
N ASN A 69 10.23 0.75 21.95
CA ASN A 69 10.37 0.48 23.37
C ASN A 69 9.43 1.39 24.18
N GLY A 70 8.45 0.76 24.85
CA GLY A 70 7.46 1.46 25.66
C GLY A 70 6.22 1.96 24.90
N VAL A 71 6.15 1.79 23.57
CA VAL A 71 4.99 2.19 22.76
C VAL A 71 4.28 0.96 22.21
N ILE A 72 3.06 0.73 22.68
CA ILE A 72 2.14 -0.31 22.20
C ILE A 72 0.84 0.39 21.80
N VAL A 73 0.41 0.19 20.57
CA VAL A 73 -0.79 0.81 20.01
C VAL A 73 -1.81 -0.24 19.60
N PRO A 74 -3.12 0.08 19.63
CA PRO A 74 -4.13 -0.72 18.96
C PRO A 74 -3.96 -0.57 17.45
N VAL A 75 -4.04 -1.67 16.72
CA VAL A 75 -3.88 -1.69 15.27
C VAL A 75 -4.96 -2.55 14.63
N TRP A 76 -5.33 -2.20 13.42
CA TRP A 76 -6.06 -3.08 12.53
C TRP A 76 -5.04 -3.72 11.59
N THR A 77 -5.19 -5.01 11.38
CA THR A 77 -4.13 -5.80 10.74
C THR A 77 -4.69 -6.66 9.62
N PHE A 78 -3.86 -6.95 8.64
CA PHE A 78 -4.04 -8.14 7.82
C PHE A 78 -3.14 -9.26 8.38
N ASN A 79 -3.76 -10.40 8.73
CA ASN A 79 -3.07 -11.59 9.27
C ASN A 79 -2.26 -11.34 10.56
N GLY A 80 -2.69 -10.36 11.39
CA GLY A 80 -2.17 -10.17 12.75
C GLY A 80 -0.94 -9.30 12.88
N SER A 81 -0.57 -8.56 11.86
CA SER A 81 0.50 -7.53 11.92
C SER A 81 0.17 -6.32 11.06
N SER A 82 0.74 -5.17 11.40
CA SER A 82 0.83 -3.98 10.55
C SER A 82 2.31 -3.62 10.38
N PRO A 83 2.83 -3.54 9.15
CA PRO A 83 2.18 -3.94 7.90
C PRO A 83 1.66 -5.37 7.90
N GLY A 84 0.64 -5.63 7.10
CA GLY A 84 0.20 -6.97 6.72
C GLY A 84 1.30 -7.75 5.98
N PRO A 85 1.05 -9.01 5.60
CA PRO A 85 2.05 -9.82 4.91
C PRO A 85 2.45 -9.21 3.57
N GLU A 86 3.74 -9.36 3.23
CA GLU A 86 4.20 -9.13 1.87
C GLU A 86 3.72 -10.27 0.97
N ILE A 87 2.88 -9.94 0.00
CA ILE A 87 2.41 -10.90 -1.01
C ILE A 87 3.43 -10.93 -2.15
N ARG A 88 4.02 -12.12 -2.43
CA ARG A 88 4.93 -12.32 -3.54
C ARG A 88 4.36 -13.30 -4.56
N VAL A 89 4.18 -12.82 -5.78
CA VAL A 89 3.68 -13.59 -6.92
C VAL A 89 4.63 -13.45 -8.09
N LYS A 90 4.62 -14.42 -8.99
CA LYS A 90 5.46 -14.37 -10.19
C LYS A 90 4.68 -13.79 -11.36
N LYS A 91 5.39 -13.12 -12.26
CA LYS A 91 4.81 -12.66 -13.51
C LYS A 91 4.09 -13.79 -14.25
N GLY A 92 2.84 -13.52 -14.65
CA GLY A 92 1.98 -14.44 -15.39
C GLY A 92 1.12 -15.35 -14.50
N GLU A 93 1.25 -15.28 -13.17
CA GLU A 93 0.36 -16.01 -12.26
C GLU A 93 -1.02 -15.36 -12.19
N LYS A 94 -2.07 -16.20 -12.08
CA LYS A 94 -3.43 -15.76 -11.76
C LYS A 94 -3.55 -15.67 -10.25
N VAL A 95 -3.61 -14.44 -9.76
CA VAL A 95 -3.67 -14.13 -8.33
C VAL A 95 -5.09 -14.20 -7.84
N LYS A 96 -5.26 -14.84 -6.67
CA LYS A 96 -6.52 -14.93 -5.96
C LYS A 96 -6.31 -14.59 -4.50
N VAL A 97 -6.82 -13.42 -4.07
CA VAL A 97 -6.74 -12.99 -2.68
C VAL A 97 -8.13 -12.97 -2.06
N THR A 98 -8.31 -13.77 -1.02
CA THR A 98 -9.57 -13.79 -0.25
C THR A 98 -9.42 -12.94 1.01
N LEU A 99 -10.12 -11.80 1.04
CA LEU A 99 -10.27 -10.96 2.23
C LEU A 99 -11.37 -11.58 3.10
N LYS A 100 -11.06 -11.84 4.38
CA LYS A 100 -12.02 -12.19 5.43
C LYS A 100 -12.06 -11.08 6.45
N ASN A 101 -13.23 -10.54 6.72
CA ASN A 101 -13.40 -9.45 7.66
C ASN A 101 -13.78 -9.96 9.05
N GLU A 102 -12.86 -9.90 10.00
CA GLU A 102 -13.08 -10.16 11.43
C GLU A 102 -13.07 -8.86 12.27
N LEU A 103 -13.05 -7.69 11.61
CA LEU A 103 -13.21 -6.38 12.26
C LEU A 103 -14.68 -6.16 12.64
N SER A 104 -14.92 -5.18 13.50
CA SER A 104 -16.25 -4.66 13.82
C SER A 104 -16.81 -3.67 12.79
N ALA A 105 -15.99 -3.25 11.81
CA ALA A 105 -16.34 -2.31 10.75
C ALA A 105 -16.18 -2.95 9.36
N PRO A 106 -16.85 -2.44 8.32
CA PRO A 106 -16.63 -2.84 6.93
C PRO A 106 -15.19 -2.53 6.47
N VAL A 107 -14.67 -3.28 5.52
CA VAL A 107 -13.30 -3.14 4.99
C VAL A 107 -13.27 -3.47 3.50
N SER A 108 -12.29 -2.94 2.76
CA SER A 108 -11.98 -3.35 1.39
C SER A 108 -10.47 -3.47 1.19
N ILE A 109 -10.04 -3.90 0.00
CA ILE A 109 -8.62 -3.86 -0.40
C ILE A 109 -8.54 -3.22 -1.78
N HIS A 110 -7.80 -2.12 -1.86
CA HIS A 110 -7.32 -1.53 -3.10
C HIS A 110 -5.89 -2.01 -3.40
N TRP A 111 -5.61 -2.26 -4.67
CA TRP A 111 -4.31 -2.73 -5.19
C TRP A 111 -3.53 -1.56 -5.76
N HIS A 112 -2.97 -0.74 -4.90
CA HIS A 112 -2.36 0.53 -5.25
C HIS A 112 -1.26 0.40 -6.30
N GLY A 113 -1.47 1.07 -7.42
CA GLY A 113 -0.57 1.13 -8.56
C GLY A 113 -0.56 -0.13 -9.43
N TYR A 114 -1.29 -1.19 -9.07
CA TYR A 114 -1.41 -2.38 -9.90
C TYR A 114 -2.64 -2.29 -10.82
N PRO A 115 -2.50 -2.45 -12.16
CA PRO A 115 -3.61 -2.32 -13.09
C PRO A 115 -4.51 -3.58 -13.08
N VAL A 116 -5.31 -3.71 -12.04
CA VAL A 116 -6.34 -4.76 -11.93
C VAL A 116 -7.50 -4.48 -12.90
N PRO A 117 -8.36 -5.49 -13.21
CA PRO A 117 -9.67 -5.24 -13.79
C PRO A 117 -10.50 -4.32 -12.88
N ASN A 118 -11.30 -3.40 -13.44
CA ASN A 118 -12.02 -2.39 -12.67
C ASN A 118 -12.87 -2.95 -11.52
N ASN A 119 -13.57 -4.07 -11.74
CA ASN A 119 -14.36 -4.75 -10.71
C ASN A 119 -13.51 -5.39 -9.58
N MET A 120 -12.18 -5.29 -9.64
CA MET A 120 -11.24 -5.76 -8.61
C MET A 120 -10.46 -4.60 -7.97
N ASP A 121 -10.80 -3.35 -8.28
CA ASP A 121 -10.12 -2.16 -7.76
C ASP A 121 -10.33 -1.95 -6.25
N GLY A 122 -11.42 -2.48 -5.71
CA GLY A 122 -11.65 -2.51 -4.27
C GLY A 122 -12.22 -1.22 -3.69
N ILE A 123 -12.87 -0.38 -4.51
CA ILE A 123 -13.41 0.91 -4.09
C ILE A 123 -14.88 0.74 -3.67
N PRO A 124 -15.20 0.94 -2.38
CA PRO A 124 -16.56 0.79 -1.86
C PRO A 124 -17.54 1.79 -2.51
N GLY A 125 -18.67 1.27 -2.99
CA GLY A 125 -19.69 2.09 -3.63
C GLY A 125 -19.42 2.44 -5.10
N VAL A 126 -18.22 2.14 -5.62
CA VAL A 126 -17.82 2.38 -7.03
C VAL A 126 -17.62 1.06 -7.77
N THR A 127 -16.80 0.16 -7.24
CA THR A 127 -16.47 -1.12 -7.91
C THR A 127 -16.96 -2.35 -7.14
N GLN A 128 -17.23 -2.19 -5.85
CA GLN A 128 -17.79 -3.23 -4.96
C GLN A 128 -18.44 -2.58 -3.74
N ASP A 129 -19.19 -3.39 -2.98
CA ASP A 129 -19.54 -3.01 -1.61
C ASP A 129 -18.39 -3.31 -0.65
N ALA A 130 -18.27 -2.51 0.41
CA ALA A 130 -17.36 -2.82 1.51
C ALA A 130 -17.73 -4.17 2.13
N VAL A 131 -16.73 -4.95 2.48
CA VAL A 131 -16.91 -6.29 3.09
C VAL A 131 -17.33 -6.12 4.54
N GLU A 132 -18.59 -6.45 4.83
CA GLU A 132 -19.15 -6.33 6.18
C GLU A 132 -18.48 -7.29 7.18
N PRO A 133 -18.57 -7.01 8.50
CA PRO A 133 -18.10 -7.90 9.56
C PRO A 133 -18.60 -9.34 9.39
N GLY A 134 -17.70 -10.31 9.47
CA GLY A 134 -17.97 -11.74 9.29
C GLY A 134 -18.15 -12.20 7.84
N LYS A 135 -18.04 -11.30 6.86
CA LYS A 135 -18.13 -11.62 5.42
C LYS A 135 -16.74 -11.74 4.79
N SER A 136 -16.73 -12.10 3.51
CA SER A 136 -15.52 -12.21 2.71
C SER A 136 -15.76 -11.75 1.27
N PHE A 137 -14.68 -11.30 0.63
CA PHE A 137 -14.63 -10.97 -0.80
C PHE A 137 -13.36 -11.58 -1.41
N THR A 138 -13.41 -11.95 -2.68
CA THR A 138 -12.26 -12.53 -3.38
C THR A 138 -11.88 -11.67 -4.57
N TYR A 139 -10.64 -11.20 -4.56
CA TYR A 139 -10.02 -10.47 -5.66
C TYR A 139 -9.28 -11.44 -6.57
N GLU A 140 -9.50 -11.31 -7.88
CA GLU A 140 -8.85 -12.17 -8.89
C GLU A 140 -8.28 -11.30 -10.02
N PHE A 141 -6.98 -11.42 -10.28
CA PHE A 141 -6.30 -10.67 -11.34
C PHE A 141 -5.06 -11.43 -11.85
N GLU A 142 -4.52 -11.02 -13.00
CA GLU A 142 -3.30 -11.59 -13.55
C GLU A 142 -2.08 -10.73 -13.20
N ALA A 143 -1.01 -11.36 -12.71
CA ALA A 143 0.23 -10.68 -12.32
C ALA A 143 1.14 -10.42 -13.54
N ASN A 144 0.70 -9.59 -14.50
CA ASN A 144 1.39 -9.39 -15.78
C ASN A 144 2.48 -8.29 -15.75
N VAL A 145 2.42 -7.37 -14.81
CA VAL A 145 3.33 -6.22 -14.70
C VAL A 145 4.25 -6.40 -13.50
N PRO A 146 5.53 -6.82 -13.68
CA PRO A 146 6.48 -6.94 -12.58
C PRO A 146 6.77 -5.60 -11.93
N GLY A 147 6.95 -5.59 -10.59
CA GLY A 147 7.28 -4.37 -9.88
C GLY A 147 6.98 -4.44 -8.39
N THR A 148 7.14 -3.30 -7.74
CA THR A 148 6.83 -3.06 -6.34
C THR A 148 5.53 -2.27 -6.25
N TYR A 149 4.53 -2.90 -5.67
CA TYR A 149 3.20 -2.39 -5.43
C TYR A 149 2.84 -2.57 -3.96
N TRP A 150 1.68 -2.09 -3.57
CA TRP A 150 1.18 -2.30 -2.23
C TRP A 150 -0.34 -2.42 -2.23
N TYR A 151 -0.92 -2.80 -1.12
CA TYR A 151 -2.36 -2.91 -0.96
C TYR A 151 -2.78 -2.27 0.36
N HIS A 152 -3.95 -1.65 0.37
CA HIS A 152 -4.48 -1.01 1.57
C HIS A 152 -6.01 -0.96 1.54
N SER A 153 -6.61 -0.67 2.69
CA SER A 153 -8.06 -0.44 2.71
C SER A 153 -8.40 0.86 2.02
N HIS A 154 -9.50 0.84 1.27
CA HIS A 154 -10.08 2.03 0.65
C HIS A 154 -11.49 2.31 1.19
N GLN A 155 -11.86 1.69 2.31
CA GLN A 155 -13.09 1.94 3.06
C GLN A 155 -12.76 2.82 4.26
N ASP A 156 -13.28 4.05 4.32
CA ASP A 156 -12.93 5.02 5.37
C ASP A 156 -11.41 5.13 5.49
N SER A 157 -10.79 5.46 4.34
CA SER A 157 -9.38 5.16 4.06
C SER A 157 -8.44 5.87 5.01
N VAL A 158 -8.69 7.12 5.38
CA VAL A 158 -7.92 7.86 6.39
C VAL A 158 -7.83 7.06 7.69
N ASN A 159 -8.98 6.67 8.25
CA ASN A 159 -9.01 5.98 9.53
C ASN A 159 -8.42 4.56 9.46
N GLN A 160 -8.68 3.84 8.36
CA GLN A 160 -8.27 2.44 8.25
C GLN A 160 -6.80 2.29 7.90
N LEU A 161 -6.24 3.21 7.13
CA LEU A 161 -4.81 3.27 6.87
C LEU A 161 -4.02 3.65 8.13
N ASP A 162 -4.43 4.71 8.84
CA ASP A 162 -3.88 5.11 10.14
C ASP A 162 -3.89 3.99 11.18
N ARG A 163 -4.87 3.10 11.10
CA ARG A 163 -4.96 1.94 11.98
C ARG A 163 -4.07 0.76 11.54
N GLY A 164 -3.47 0.80 10.32
CA GLY A 164 -2.48 -0.17 9.87
C GLY A 164 -2.94 -1.18 8.83
N LEU A 165 -4.07 -0.95 8.13
CA LEU A 165 -4.59 -1.86 7.09
C LEU A 165 -3.90 -1.67 5.75
N TYR A 166 -2.63 -2.04 5.67
CA TYR A 166 -1.83 -2.01 4.44
C TYR A 166 -0.76 -3.11 4.43
N GLY A 167 -0.20 -3.41 3.25
CA GLY A 167 0.90 -4.34 3.06
C GLY A 167 1.48 -4.26 1.64
N ALA A 168 2.58 -4.94 1.37
CA ALA A 168 3.25 -4.93 0.07
C ALA A 168 2.75 -6.02 -0.87
N LEU A 169 2.67 -5.70 -2.17
CA LEU A 169 2.49 -6.65 -3.26
C LEU A 169 3.70 -6.59 -4.19
N ILE A 170 4.42 -7.69 -4.30
CA ILE A 170 5.59 -7.81 -5.17
C ILE A 170 5.27 -8.76 -6.31
N VAL A 171 5.31 -8.25 -7.54
CA VAL A 171 5.25 -9.09 -8.74
C VAL A 171 6.66 -9.31 -9.26
N GLU A 172 7.15 -10.53 -9.12
CA GLU A 172 8.53 -10.89 -9.42
C GLU A 172 8.75 -11.15 -10.92
N ASP A 173 9.78 -10.51 -11.51
CA ASP A 173 10.31 -10.96 -12.79
C ASP A 173 11.35 -12.08 -12.56
N THR A 174 11.08 -13.26 -13.04
CA THR A 174 11.98 -14.43 -12.89
C THR A 174 13.34 -14.26 -13.56
N LYS A 175 13.51 -13.22 -14.40
CA LYS A 175 14.78 -12.90 -15.06
C LYS A 175 15.71 -12.07 -14.18
N GLU A 176 15.18 -11.35 -13.22
CA GLU A 176 15.97 -10.54 -12.28
C GLU A 176 16.49 -11.42 -11.14
N LYS A 177 17.76 -11.24 -10.79
CA LYS A 177 18.41 -11.99 -9.70
C LYS A 177 19.10 -11.01 -8.76
N TYR A 178 18.76 -11.12 -7.49
CA TYR A 178 19.38 -10.41 -6.38
C TYR A 178 19.77 -11.43 -5.30
N ASP A 179 20.89 -11.19 -4.63
CA ASP A 179 21.29 -12.01 -3.47
C ASP A 179 20.44 -11.65 -2.26
N LYS A 180 20.03 -10.40 -2.17
CA LYS A 180 19.14 -9.87 -1.12
C LYS A 180 18.07 -8.96 -1.76
N ASP A 181 16.83 -9.16 -1.36
CA ASP A 181 15.68 -8.35 -1.81
C ASP A 181 14.81 -7.99 -0.60
N TYR A 182 14.91 -6.75 -0.14
CA TYR A 182 14.26 -6.25 1.05
C TYR A 182 13.18 -5.24 0.71
N THR A 183 12.00 -5.39 1.32
CA THR A 183 10.92 -4.40 1.26
C THR A 183 10.86 -3.61 2.55
N LEU A 184 10.86 -2.31 2.45
CA LEU A 184 10.76 -1.34 3.54
C LEU A 184 9.49 -0.51 3.35
N LEU A 185 8.45 -0.82 4.13
CA LEU A 185 7.25 0.02 4.22
C LEU A 185 7.50 1.09 5.26
N LEU A 186 7.39 2.34 4.83
CA LEU A 186 7.57 3.54 5.62
C LEU A 186 6.19 4.04 6.05
N ASP A 187 6.04 4.41 7.32
CA ASP A 187 4.76 4.81 7.88
C ASP A 187 4.95 5.64 9.15
N GLU A 188 3.97 6.44 9.53
CA GLU A 188 3.95 7.28 10.72
C GLU A 188 2.78 6.93 11.63
N TRP A 189 2.98 7.14 12.91
CA TRP A 189 2.00 6.82 13.96
C TRP A 189 1.82 7.99 14.93
N VAL A 190 0.59 8.13 15.40
CA VAL A 190 0.25 9.02 16.52
C VAL A 190 0.44 8.23 17.81
N THR A 191 1.28 8.74 18.73
CA THR A 191 1.54 8.05 20.01
C THR A 191 0.98 8.79 21.23
N ASP A 192 0.09 9.74 21.05
CA ASP A 192 -0.60 10.40 22.14
C ASP A 192 -1.34 9.42 23.03
N LYS A 193 -1.06 9.49 24.33
CA LYS A 193 -1.58 8.51 25.31
C LYS A 193 -3.07 8.54 25.49
N GLU A 194 -3.70 9.71 25.35
CA GLU A 194 -5.16 9.84 25.51
C GLU A 194 -5.87 9.30 24.26
N GLU A 195 -5.32 9.54 23.07
CA GLU A 195 -5.83 8.97 21.83
C GLU A 195 -5.68 7.43 21.83
N ILE A 196 -4.52 6.91 22.20
CA ILE A 196 -4.31 5.45 22.35
C ILE A 196 -5.31 4.84 23.34
N LYS A 197 -5.55 5.48 24.50
CA LYS A 197 -6.53 4.99 25.48
C LYS A 197 -7.95 4.98 24.93
N LYS A 198 -8.33 6.02 24.17
CA LYS A 198 -9.63 6.11 23.51
C LYS A 198 -9.83 4.95 22.54
N GLN A 199 -8.88 4.72 21.65
CA GLN A 199 -8.90 3.62 20.68
C GLN A 199 -8.94 2.25 21.36
N LEU A 200 -8.15 2.02 22.42
CA LEU A 200 -8.19 0.77 23.21
C LEU A 200 -9.56 0.53 23.87
N LYS A 201 -10.24 1.59 24.31
CA LYS A 201 -11.58 1.49 24.89
C LYS A 201 -12.64 1.13 23.84
N GLU A 202 -12.50 1.64 22.65
CA GLU A 202 -13.39 1.33 21.51
C GLU A 202 -13.24 -0.14 21.09
N MET A 203 -12.02 -0.64 20.93
CA MET A 203 -11.74 -2.07 20.68
C MET A 203 -12.41 -2.98 21.70
N THR A 204 -12.30 -2.63 22.98
CA THR A 204 -12.89 -3.45 24.06
C THR A 204 -14.41 -3.49 23.99
N LYS A 205 -15.06 -2.38 23.59
CA LYS A 205 -16.52 -2.31 23.41
C LYS A 205 -16.98 -3.18 22.24
N GLY A 206 -16.26 -3.15 21.12
CA GLY A 206 -16.53 -3.99 19.94
C GLY A 206 -16.46 -5.49 20.25
N GLN A 207 -15.46 -5.92 21.03
CA GLN A 207 -15.30 -7.32 21.45
C GLN A 207 -16.41 -7.80 22.39
N ILE A 208 -16.96 -6.93 23.25
CA ILE A 208 -18.07 -7.27 24.15
C ILE A 208 -19.37 -7.40 23.36
N GLY A 209 -19.60 -6.54 22.36
CA GLY A 209 -20.78 -6.59 21.50
C GLY A 209 -20.85 -7.87 20.65
N ASN A 210 -19.73 -8.40 20.20
CA ASN A 210 -19.67 -9.66 19.43
C ASN A 210 -19.84 -10.93 20.29
N LYS A 211 -19.48 -10.90 21.58
CA LYS A 211 -19.69 -12.04 22.48
C LYS A 211 -21.12 -12.18 22.95
N SER A 212 -21.91 -11.12 22.95
CA SER A 212 -23.32 -11.16 23.39
C SER A 212 -24.31 -11.58 22.28
N LYS A 213 -23.89 -11.67 21.02
CA LYS A 213 -24.74 -12.16 19.91
C LYS A 213 -24.63 -13.66 19.62
N GLY A 214 -23.80 -14.39 20.36
CA GLY A 214 -23.54 -15.83 20.14
C GLY A 214 -24.35 -16.80 20.98
N ASP A 215 -25.08 -16.38 22.01
CA ASP A 215 -25.67 -17.31 23.00
C ASP A 215 -27.06 -16.90 23.53
N GLU A 216 -28.00 -16.50 22.67
CA GLU A 216 -29.41 -16.44 23.07
C GLU A 216 -30.33 -16.86 21.93
N ASN A 217 -30.47 -18.15 21.76
CA ASN A 217 -31.59 -18.73 21.06
C ASN A 217 -32.12 -19.94 21.80
N THR A 218 -32.83 -19.75 22.90
CA THR A 218 -33.86 -20.70 23.41
C THR A 218 -34.85 -20.02 24.36
N LYS A 219 -36.15 -20.01 23.90
CA LYS A 219 -37.42 -19.98 24.69
C LYS A 219 -37.76 -18.66 25.41
N LYS A 220 -38.94 -18.09 25.28
CA LYS A 220 -40.35 -18.58 25.24
C LYS A 220 -41.30 -17.43 24.89
N ASN A 221 -42.43 -17.80 24.29
CA ASN A 221 -43.67 -17.05 24.17
C ASN A 221 -44.18 -16.49 25.51
N ASP A 222 -44.80 -15.32 25.52
CA ASP A 222 -46.23 -15.16 25.71
C ASP A 222 -46.65 -13.72 26.05
N ASP A 223 -47.68 -13.30 25.33
CA ASP A 223 -48.86 -12.49 25.69
C ASP A 223 -48.82 -10.97 26.01
N LYS A 224 -49.59 -10.31 25.16
CA LYS A 224 -50.69 -9.35 25.38
C LYS A 224 -50.48 -7.84 25.44
N ASN A 225 -51.12 -7.25 24.42
CA ASN A 225 -52.09 -6.15 24.44
C ASN A 225 -51.70 -4.72 24.82
N GLY A 226 -52.12 -3.84 23.92
CA GLY A 226 -52.60 -2.53 24.27
C GLY A 226 -52.46 -1.47 23.18
N MET A 227 -53.54 -1.25 22.46
CA MET A 227 -53.87 -0.14 21.56
C MET A 227 -53.55 1.23 22.16
N ASP A 228 -53.21 2.23 21.36
CA ASP A 228 -54.22 3.24 21.00
C ASP A 228 -53.75 4.16 19.87
N HIS A 229 -54.72 4.64 19.10
CA HIS A 229 -54.71 5.47 17.91
C HIS A 229 -54.62 6.96 18.24
N SER A 230 -54.09 7.70 17.29
CA SER A 230 -54.65 8.92 16.63
C SER A 230 -53.51 9.84 16.20
N GLY A 231 -53.49 10.47 15.07
CA GLY A 231 -54.41 10.84 14.03
C GLY A 231 -53.67 11.55 12.92
N MET A 232 -54.30 11.55 11.79
CA MET A 232 -53.95 12.11 10.47
C MET A 232 -53.47 13.58 10.49
N ASP A 233 -52.57 13.96 9.56
CA ASP A 233 -53.07 14.86 8.50
C ASP A 233 -52.18 14.80 7.25
N MET A 234 -52.80 15.03 6.09
CA MET A 234 -52.27 14.97 4.73
C MET A 234 -51.69 16.30 4.29
N GLY A 235 -50.72 16.30 3.39
CA GLY A 235 -50.49 17.45 2.53
C GLY A 235 -49.20 17.47 1.71
N SER A 236 -49.32 17.04 0.43
CA SER A 236 -48.71 17.57 -0.80
C SER A 236 -47.22 17.42 -1.09
N ASP A 237 -46.97 16.65 -2.10
CA ASP A 237 -45.97 16.73 -3.19
C ASP A 237 -44.84 17.76 -3.10
N GLN A 238 -43.60 17.24 -3.04
CA GLN A 238 -42.53 17.83 -3.86
C GLN A 238 -41.40 16.81 -4.10
N LYS A 239 -40.93 16.84 -5.33
CA LYS A 239 -39.93 16.03 -6.03
C LYS A 239 -38.69 15.74 -5.21
N ASP A 240 -38.37 14.48 -5.16
CA ASP A 240 -37.16 13.90 -4.62
C ASP A 240 -35.98 14.17 -5.55
N SER A 241 -35.10 15.05 -5.12
CA SER A 241 -33.70 15.14 -5.57
C SER A 241 -32.89 14.61 -4.37
N GLY A 242 -32.34 13.42 -4.54
CA GLY A 242 -31.61 12.69 -3.51
C GLY A 242 -30.47 13.52 -2.92
N ASN A 243 -30.69 13.98 -1.71
CA ASN A 243 -29.71 14.72 -0.93
C ASN A 243 -28.96 13.71 -0.04
N MET A 244 -27.73 13.34 -0.43
CA MET A 244 -26.81 12.59 0.42
C MET A 244 -26.16 13.53 1.47
N ALA A 245 -26.98 14.28 2.20
CA ALA A 245 -26.53 15.05 3.35
C ALA A 245 -27.03 14.38 4.63
N GLY A 246 -26.18 13.62 5.30
CA GLY A 246 -26.50 13.00 6.58
C GLY A 246 -25.60 11.87 6.99
N MET A 247 -24.29 11.97 6.79
CA MET A 247 -23.33 11.12 7.51
C MET A 247 -22.74 11.92 8.66
N ASP A 248 -23.08 11.48 9.86
CA ASP A 248 -22.52 11.98 11.11
C ASP A 248 -21.02 11.65 11.14
N HIS A 249 -20.19 12.56 10.68
CA HIS A 249 -18.77 12.55 10.94
C HIS A 249 -18.60 12.77 12.43
N GLY A 250 -18.40 11.69 13.18
CA GLY A 250 -18.09 11.73 14.60
C GLY A 250 -17.01 12.76 14.85
N ASN A 251 -17.42 13.86 15.42
CA ASN A 251 -16.82 15.09 15.87
C ASN A 251 -15.30 15.03 16.08
N MET A 252 -14.49 14.86 15.03
CA MET A 252 -13.12 15.32 14.98
C MET A 252 -13.18 16.74 14.43
N LYS A 253 -13.05 17.74 15.32
CA LYS A 253 -12.64 19.06 14.90
C LYS A 253 -11.23 18.91 14.30
N MET A 254 -11.14 18.79 12.99
CA MET A 254 -9.90 19.04 12.28
C MET A 254 -9.63 20.54 12.36
N GLU A 255 -8.91 20.95 13.40
CA GLU A 255 -8.16 22.21 13.34
C GLU A 255 -7.11 21.98 12.27
N GLY A 256 -7.16 22.75 11.17
CA GLY A 256 -6.42 22.60 9.92
C GLY A 256 -5.14 21.78 10.00
N HIS A 257 -5.04 20.80 9.19
CA HIS A 257 -3.98 19.82 8.92
C HIS A 257 -2.68 20.00 9.72
N ASP A 258 -2.70 19.69 11.00
CA ASP A 258 -1.49 19.61 11.79
C ASP A 258 -0.91 18.20 11.70
N MET A 259 -0.17 17.92 10.62
CA MET A 259 0.58 16.66 10.45
C MET A 259 1.66 16.47 11.53
N SER A 260 1.85 17.44 12.44
CA SER A 260 2.75 17.32 13.59
C SER A 260 2.25 16.33 14.65
N MET A 261 1.03 15.84 14.52
CA MET A 261 0.49 14.78 15.38
C MET A 261 1.21 13.46 15.18
N TYR A 262 1.74 13.18 13.98
CA TYR A 262 2.54 11.99 13.71
C TYR A 262 3.93 12.14 14.30
N ASP A 263 4.18 11.47 15.40
CA ASP A 263 5.37 11.66 16.22
C ASP A 263 6.29 10.43 16.31
N LEU A 264 5.88 9.28 15.77
CA LEU A 264 6.66 8.05 15.71
C LEU A 264 6.68 7.48 14.29
N PHE A 265 7.86 7.48 13.67
CA PHE A 265 8.04 6.95 12.32
C PHE A 265 8.60 5.54 12.35
N THR A 266 8.13 4.69 11.45
CA THR A 266 8.43 3.25 11.44
C THR A 266 8.94 2.77 10.08
N ILE A 267 9.72 1.71 10.12
CA ILE A 267 10.01 0.84 8.98
C ILE A 267 9.46 -0.54 9.31
N ASN A 268 8.57 -1.05 8.46
CA ASN A 268 7.94 -2.35 8.66
C ASN A 268 7.23 -2.47 10.03
N GLY A 269 6.56 -1.38 10.46
CA GLY A 269 5.82 -1.31 11.72
C GLY A 269 6.69 -1.33 12.97
N LYS A 270 7.97 -0.99 12.85
CA LYS A 270 8.93 -0.87 13.96
C LYS A 270 9.70 0.43 13.87
N SER A 271 10.11 0.97 15.01
CA SER A 271 10.84 2.22 15.12
C SER A 271 12.15 2.02 15.91
N GLY A 272 13.18 2.74 15.49
CA GLY A 272 14.50 2.76 16.16
C GLY A 272 15.15 1.38 16.23
N ASP A 273 15.58 0.98 17.43
CA ASP A 273 16.31 -0.27 17.64
C ASP A 273 15.47 -1.55 17.45
N LEU A 274 14.15 -1.42 17.27
CA LEU A 274 13.29 -2.58 16.98
C LEU A 274 13.22 -2.88 15.48
N VAL A 275 13.72 -2.00 14.62
CA VAL A 275 13.82 -2.27 13.18
C VAL A 275 14.83 -3.37 12.94
N VAL A 276 14.41 -4.44 12.27
CA VAL A 276 15.27 -5.61 12.05
C VAL A 276 16.38 -5.27 11.05
N PRO A 277 17.66 -5.55 11.35
CA PRO A 277 18.77 -5.26 10.47
C PRO A 277 18.69 -6.00 9.12
N LEU A 278 19.10 -5.32 8.06
CA LEU A 278 19.24 -5.85 6.71
C LEU A 278 20.60 -6.57 6.59
N LYS A 279 20.58 -7.89 6.65
CA LYS A 279 21.80 -8.71 6.66
C LYS A 279 22.36 -8.88 5.24
N VAL A 280 23.62 -8.53 5.04
CA VAL A 280 24.29 -8.66 3.74
C VAL A 280 25.67 -9.32 3.90
N ASN A 281 26.13 -9.97 2.82
CA ASN A 281 27.52 -10.41 2.68
C ASN A 281 28.28 -9.47 1.74
N LYS A 282 29.59 -9.38 1.89
CA LYS A 282 30.40 -8.63 0.95
C LYS A 282 30.28 -9.22 -0.46
N GLY A 283 29.89 -8.39 -1.42
CA GLY A 283 29.67 -8.76 -2.81
C GLY A 283 28.21 -9.00 -3.18
N ASP A 284 27.30 -9.11 -2.20
CA ASP A 284 25.88 -9.31 -2.47
C ASP A 284 25.34 -8.16 -3.36
N LYS A 285 24.57 -8.52 -4.36
CA LYS A 285 23.72 -7.62 -5.12
C LYS A 285 22.40 -7.44 -4.36
N VAL A 286 22.15 -6.25 -3.85
CA VAL A 286 21.04 -5.96 -2.95
C VAL A 286 20.00 -5.10 -3.67
N ARG A 287 18.72 -5.43 -3.50
CA ARG A 287 17.58 -4.60 -3.84
C ARG A 287 16.87 -4.15 -2.57
N LEU A 288 16.64 -2.84 -2.45
CA LEU A 288 15.75 -2.26 -1.44
C LEU A 288 14.52 -1.72 -2.16
N ARG A 289 13.34 -2.18 -1.75
CA ARG A 289 12.05 -1.71 -2.21
C ARG A 289 11.48 -0.79 -1.16
N LEU A 290 11.43 0.50 -1.45
CA LEU A 290 10.83 1.51 -0.58
C LEU A 290 9.37 1.70 -0.98
N VAL A 291 8.48 1.63 -0.01
CA VAL A 291 7.04 1.91 -0.17
C VAL A 291 6.65 2.92 0.89
N ASN A 292 6.17 4.10 0.50
CA ASN A 292 5.63 5.04 1.46
C ASN A 292 4.13 4.78 1.64
N ALA A 293 3.78 4.16 2.76
CA ALA A 293 2.41 3.83 3.15
C ALA A 293 1.82 4.84 4.15
N GLY A 294 2.56 5.90 4.47
CA GLY A 294 2.14 6.95 5.39
C GLY A 294 1.59 8.20 4.68
N TYR A 295 1.52 9.30 5.41
CA TYR A 295 0.97 10.59 4.96
C TYR A 295 2.02 11.67 4.74
N LEU A 296 3.26 11.43 5.20
CA LEU A 296 4.35 12.40 5.08
C LEU A 296 5.34 11.99 4.01
N SER A 297 5.97 12.99 3.38
CA SER A 297 7.11 12.73 2.49
C SER A 297 8.37 12.49 3.30
N HIS A 298 9.13 11.44 2.94
CA HIS A 298 10.41 11.08 3.56
C HIS A 298 11.58 11.36 2.64
N ASP A 299 12.72 11.73 3.23
CA ASP A 299 13.98 11.95 2.54
C ASP A 299 14.97 10.82 2.88
N ILE A 300 14.85 9.68 2.20
CA ILE A 300 15.58 8.45 2.52
C ILE A 300 17.01 8.50 1.96
N HIS A 301 17.99 8.23 2.83
CA HIS A 301 19.39 8.08 2.49
C HIS A 301 19.92 6.68 2.81
N VAL A 302 20.72 6.12 1.89
CA VAL A 302 21.45 4.86 2.08
C VAL A 302 22.90 5.19 2.30
N HIS A 303 23.35 5.09 3.55
CA HIS A 303 24.70 5.49 3.93
C HIS A 303 25.77 4.51 3.45
N GLY A 304 26.95 5.04 3.15
CA GLY A 304 28.16 4.27 2.86
C GLY A 304 28.13 3.43 1.58
N HIS A 305 27.11 3.58 0.74
CA HIS A 305 26.98 2.80 -0.50
C HIS A 305 26.64 3.70 -1.69
N ASP A 306 27.27 3.40 -2.82
CA ASP A 306 26.87 3.91 -4.12
C ASP A 306 25.62 3.16 -4.57
N ILE A 307 24.53 3.86 -4.85
CA ILE A 307 23.23 3.27 -5.18
C ILE A 307 22.76 3.61 -6.58
N LYS A 308 21.79 2.87 -7.10
CA LYS A 308 21.02 3.21 -8.29
C LYS A 308 19.54 3.12 -7.96
N VAL A 309 18.75 4.07 -8.39
CA VAL A 309 17.28 3.92 -8.45
C VAL A 309 16.93 3.19 -9.74
N ILE A 310 16.45 1.98 -9.63
CA ILE A 310 16.19 1.10 -10.78
C ILE A 310 14.74 1.13 -11.26
N ALA A 311 13.82 1.49 -10.38
CA ALA A 311 12.41 1.65 -10.72
C ALA A 311 11.74 2.70 -9.82
N THR A 312 10.64 3.28 -10.29
CA THR A 312 9.70 4.09 -9.53
C THR A 312 8.28 3.61 -9.84
N ASP A 313 7.43 3.46 -8.82
CA ASP A 313 6.07 2.93 -8.91
C ASP A 313 5.97 1.64 -9.74
N GLY A 314 6.93 0.71 -9.50
CA GLY A 314 7.02 -0.55 -10.23
C GLY A 314 7.55 -0.42 -11.67
N GLN A 315 7.77 0.78 -12.19
CA GLN A 315 8.19 1.01 -13.59
C GLN A 315 9.70 1.25 -13.71
N PRO A 316 10.39 0.57 -14.63
CA PRO A 316 11.84 0.59 -14.69
C PRO A 316 12.40 1.93 -15.20
N ILE A 317 13.53 2.35 -14.65
CA ILE A 317 14.34 3.48 -15.11
C ILE A 317 15.29 3.02 -16.22
N ASN A 318 15.31 3.75 -17.35
CA ASN A 318 16.20 3.42 -18.45
C ASN A 318 17.65 3.76 -18.10
N ASN A 319 18.52 2.74 -18.09
CA ASN A 319 19.96 2.86 -17.79
C ASN A 319 20.24 3.72 -16.55
N PRO A 320 19.83 3.26 -15.36
CA PRO A 320 19.97 4.01 -14.11
C PRO A 320 21.43 4.29 -13.80
N LYS A 321 21.71 5.52 -13.35
CA LYS A 321 23.07 5.99 -13.04
C LYS A 321 23.37 5.77 -11.57
N VAL A 322 24.65 5.56 -11.26
CA VAL A 322 25.13 5.56 -9.88
C VAL A 322 24.97 6.94 -9.27
N ILE A 323 24.42 7.00 -8.08
CA ILE A 323 24.30 8.20 -7.25
C ILE A 323 25.02 7.98 -5.92
N LYS A 324 25.59 9.05 -5.39
CA LYS A 324 26.36 9.07 -4.14
C LYS A 324 25.81 10.16 -3.25
N ASP A 325 25.68 9.86 -1.98
CA ASP A 325 25.35 10.85 -0.93
C ASP A 325 24.20 11.79 -1.32
N LYS A 326 23.09 11.21 -1.78
CA LYS A 326 21.84 11.93 -2.08
C LYS A 326 20.68 11.28 -1.38
N VAL A 327 19.72 12.10 -0.98
CA VAL A 327 18.44 11.63 -0.48
C VAL A 327 17.46 11.39 -1.65
N ILE A 328 16.65 10.38 -1.49
CA ILE A 328 15.50 10.08 -2.35
C ILE A 328 14.27 10.58 -1.59
N SER A 329 13.61 11.62 -2.11
CA SER A 329 12.31 12.03 -1.58
C SER A 329 11.26 11.06 -2.09
N ILE A 330 10.51 10.49 -1.16
CA ILE A 330 9.41 9.56 -1.44
C ILE A 330 8.13 10.09 -0.78
N ALA A 331 7.14 10.44 -1.59
CA ALA A 331 5.87 10.96 -1.12
C ALA A 331 4.87 9.83 -0.81
N PRO A 332 3.75 10.12 -0.11
CA PRO A 332 2.68 9.17 0.13
C PRO A 332 2.24 8.45 -1.14
N GLY A 333 2.13 7.12 -1.08
CA GLY A 333 1.75 6.27 -2.21
C GLY A 333 2.88 5.93 -3.18
N GLU A 334 3.98 6.67 -3.21
CA GLU A 334 5.10 6.40 -4.12
C GLU A 334 5.91 5.17 -3.71
N ARG A 335 6.57 4.54 -4.70
CA ARG A 335 7.52 3.44 -4.50
C ARG A 335 8.80 3.73 -5.28
N TYR A 336 9.94 3.35 -4.66
CA TYR A 336 11.25 3.39 -5.30
C TYR A 336 12.00 2.10 -5.05
N ASP A 337 12.54 1.49 -6.11
CA ASP A 337 13.44 0.36 -5.99
C ASP A 337 14.88 0.81 -6.16
N ILE A 338 15.72 0.46 -5.20
CA ILE A 338 17.12 0.82 -5.12
C ILE A 338 17.97 -0.44 -5.28
N GLU A 339 19.03 -0.35 -6.10
CA GLU A 339 20.04 -1.39 -6.25
C GLU A 339 21.38 -0.89 -5.75
N PHE A 340 22.11 -1.72 -5.01
CA PHE A 340 23.52 -1.51 -4.71
C PHE A 340 24.28 -2.82 -4.58
N THR A 341 25.61 -2.75 -4.70
CA THR A 341 26.49 -3.87 -4.36
C THR A 341 27.04 -3.65 -2.97
N ALA A 342 26.91 -4.64 -2.10
CA ALA A 342 27.43 -4.61 -0.74
C ALA A 342 28.96 -4.73 -0.75
N ASN A 343 29.68 -3.61 -0.89
CA ASN A 343 31.13 -3.56 -1.06
C ASN A 343 31.86 -2.80 0.05
N ASN A 344 31.14 -2.30 1.06
CA ASN A 344 31.69 -1.51 2.18
C ASN A 344 31.39 -2.16 3.54
N PRO A 345 32.14 -3.21 3.96
CA PRO A 345 31.87 -3.94 5.19
C PRO A 345 31.82 -3.05 6.43
N GLY A 346 30.80 -3.25 7.28
CA GLY A 346 30.50 -2.46 8.48
C GLY A 346 29.02 -2.54 8.82
N LYS A 347 28.57 -1.57 9.62
CA LYS A 347 27.14 -1.30 9.84
C LYS A 347 26.83 0.10 9.35
N TRP A 348 25.79 0.26 8.55
CA TRP A 348 25.40 1.49 7.90
C TRP A 348 23.92 1.74 8.05
N TYR A 349 23.49 3.00 8.13
CA TYR A 349 22.07 3.31 8.20
C TYR A 349 21.42 3.43 6.80
N VAL A 350 20.15 3.05 6.76
CA VAL A 350 19.15 3.53 5.81
C VAL A 350 18.16 4.30 6.65
N GLU A 351 18.10 5.63 6.50
CA GLU A 351 17.32 6.45 7.40
C GLU A 351 16.67 7.66 6.73
N ASP A 352 15.64 8.21 7.38
CA ASP A 352 14.97 9.43 6.96
C ASP A 352 15.73 10.67 7.47
N HIS A 353 16.10 11.55 6.53
CA HIS A 353 16.74 12.84 6.78
C HIS A 353 15.75 14.02 6.75
N SER A 354 14.44 13.76 6.75
CA SER A 354 13.43 14.81 6.88
C SER A 354 13.56 15.54 8.21
N LYS A 355 12.96 16.72 8.32
CA LYS A 355 13.01 17.53 9.55
C LYS A 355 11.94 17.16 10.56
N ASN A 356 11.10 16.16 10.26
CA ASN A 356 10.01 15.73 11.11
C ASN A 356 10.52 15.14 12.44
N LYS A 357 9.78 15.36 13.53
CA LYS A 357 10.19 14.89 14.86
C LYS A 357 10.36 13.39 14.95
N GLY A 358 9.48 12.63 14.27
CA GLY A 358 9.47 11.17 14.23
C GLY A 358 10.57 10.55 13.38
N ALA A 359 11.21 11.32 12.47
CA ALA A 359 12.17 10.83 11.47
C ALA A 359 13.31 9.98 12.08
N LYS A 360 13.77 10.31 13.28
CA LYS A 360 14.83 9.55 13.99
C LYS A 360 14.46 8.09 14.25
N GLY A 361 13.17 7.76 14.27
CA GLY A 361 12.66 6.39 14.44
C GLY A 361 12.70 5.58 13.15
N MET A 362 12.64 6.23 11.99
CA MET A 362 12.65 5.60 10.67
C MET A 362 14.09 5.31 10.23
N LYS A 363 14.66 4.25 10.82
CA LYS A 363 16.06 3.89 10.63
C LYS A 363 16.27 2.38 10.63
N ALA A 364 16.79 1.84 9.53
CA ALA A 364 17.24 0.45 9.42
C ALA A 364 18.77 0.38 9.38
N VAL A 365 19.33 -0.77 9.75
CA VAL A 365 20.78 -1.02 9.70
C VAL A 365 21.10 -2.02 8.60
N ILE A 366 21.91 -1.65 7.62
CA ILE A 366 22.60 -2.60 6.74
C ILE A 366 23.75 -3.19 7.56
N GLU A 367 23.71 -4.48 7.84
CA GLU A 367 24.68 -5.16 8.67
C GLU A 367 25.39 -6.26 7.87
N TYR A 368 26.70 -6.06 7.66
CA TYR A 368 27.54 -7.08 7.01
C TYR A 368 27.85 -8.20 7.97
N ASP A 369 27.85 -9.42 7.45
CA ASP A 369 28.21 -10.60 8.26
C ASP A 369 29.59 -10.45 8.92
N GLY A 370 29.65 -10.80 10.20
CA GLY A 370 30.85 -10.66 11.03
C GLY A 370 31.22 -9.23 11.44
N SER A 371 30.49 -8.19 11.01
CA SER A 371 30.79 -6.79 11.35
C SER A 371 30.21 -6.41 12.71
N LYS A 372 31.08 -5.90 13.59
CA LYS A 372 30.68 -5.41 14.93
C LYS A 372 30.58 -3.89 15.01
N GLU A 373 31.32 -3.17 14.18
CA GLU A 373 31.45 -1.72 14.26
C GLU A 373 30.37 -1.01 13.44
N MET A 374 29.74 0.00 14.06
CA MET A 374 29.00 1.02 13.36
C MET A 374 30.04 1.95 12.71
N LYS A 375 30.08 1.95 11.37
CA LYS A 375 30.95 2.85 10.59
C LYS A 375 30.30 4.18 10.29
N ASP A 376 28.97 4.18 10.38
CA ASP A 376 28.22 5.40 10.18
C ASP A 376 28.49 6.34 11.36
N LYS A 377 29.05 7.48 11.05
CA LYS A 377 29.18 8.57 12.01
C LYS A 377 27.84 9.31 11.98
N ALA A 378 27.01 9.06 13.01
CA ALA A 378 25.85 9.90 13.22
C ALA A 378 26.30 11.36 13.13
N ASP A 379 25.68 12.13 12.25
CA ASP A 379 25.81 13.59 12.18
C ASP A 379 27.04 14.19 11.47
N GLU A 380 27.48 13.71 10.33
CA GLU A 380 28.02 14.65 9.36
C GLU A 380 26.85 15.41 8.73
N LYS A 381 26.41 16.46 9.42
CA LYS A 381 25.25 17.32 9.08
C LYS A 381 25.54 18.21 7.88
N GLY A 382 25.93 17.62 6.75
CA GLY A 382 25.81 18.25 5.46
C GLY A 382 24.36 18.14 4.98
N LYS A 383 23.78 19.22 4.51
CA LYS A 383 22.49 19.16 3.82
C LYS A 383 22.68 18.34 2.55
N LEU A 384 22.28 17.06 2.58
CA LEU A 384 22.36 16.18 1.41
C LEU A 384 21.50 16.72 0.27
N ALA A 385 21.99 16.63 -0.95
CA ALA A 385 21.24 17.05 -2.12
C ALA A 385 20.15 16.01 -2.43
N LYS A 386 18.96 16.48 -2.80
CA LYS A 386 17.88 15.60 -3.28
C LYS A 386 18.18 15.09 -4.68
N LEU A 387 17.80 13.86 -4.96
CA LEU A 387 17.85 13.30 -6.30
C LEU A 387 16.79 13.99 -7.18
N ASP A 388 17.23 14.55 -8.30
CA ASP A 388 16.32 15.11 -9.32
C ASP A 388 16.01 14.03 -10.35
N MET A 389 14.82 13.43 -10.23
CA MET A 389 14.36 12.38 -11.13
C MET A 389 14.15 12.87 -12.56
N THR A 390 13.89 14.16 -12.78
CA THR A 390 13.70 14.73 -14.13
C THR A 390 14.96 14.66 -15.00
N LYS A 391 16.13 14.49 -14.37
CA LYS A 391 17.46 14.39 -15.01
C LYS A 391 18.12 13.03 -14.82
N TYR A 392 17.46 12.12 -14.12
CA TYR A 392 18.05 10.84 -13.75
C TYR A 392 17.84 9.77 -14.84
N GLY A 393 18.82 8.84 -14.92
CA GLY A 393 18.83 7.78 -15.95
C GLY A 393 19.32 8.30 -17.31
N ALA A 394 19.15 7.48 -18.34
CA ALA A 394 19.49 7.84 -19.71
C ALA A 394 18.26 8.23 -20.51
N LYS A 395 18.39 9.29 -21.30
CA LYS A 395 17.33 9.71 -22.22
C LYS A 395 16.97 8.60 -23.18
N LYS A 396 15.69 8.36 -23.32
CA LYS A 396 15.08 7.43 -24.26
C LYS A 396 13.76 8.05 -24.73
N LEU A 397 13.33 7.69 -25.93
CA LEU A 397 11.97 8.05 -26.35
C LEU A 397 10.97 7.31 -25.46
N GLY A 398 10.09 8.05 -24.81
CA GLY A 398 8.97 7.50 -24.07
C GLY A 398 7.81 7.12 -24.98
N SER A 399 6.75 6.61 -24.39
CA SER A 399 5.50 6.30 -25.13
C SER A 399 4.77 7.55 -25.60
N PHE A 400 4.99 8.68 -24.89
CA PHE A 400 4.34 9.96 -25.18
C PHE A 400 5.36 11.08 -25.31
N THR A 401 4.99 12.13 -26.06
CA THR A 401 5.77 13.37 -26.23
C THR A 401 4.88 14.59 -25.96
N LEU A 402 5.49 15.73 -25.59
CA LEU A 402 4.75 16.97 -25.30
C LEU A 402 3.90 17.46 -26.49
N ASN A 403 4.39 17.29 -27.71
CA ASN A 403 3.84 17.92 -28.90
C ASN A 403 3.08 16.97 -29.83
N GLN A 404 2.85 15.72 -29.43
CA GLN A 404 1.98 14.83 -30.20
C GLN A 404 0.51 15.24 -30.06
N GLU A 405 -0.33 14.80 -30.97
CA GLU A 405 -1.77 14.95 -30.83
C GLU A 405 -2.29 14.04 -29.71
N TYR A 406 -3.15 14.59 -28.87
CA TYR A 406 -3.86 13.89 -27.81
C TYR A 406 -5.36 13.92 -28.10
N THR A 407 -6.03 12.81 -27.86
CA THR A 407 -7.48 12.70 -28.04
C THR A 407 -8.23 13.58 -27.04
N ALA A 408 -7.70 13.66 -25.81
CA ALA A 408 -8.26 14.47 -24.73
C ALA A 408 -7.15 15.19 -23.94
N THR A 409 -7.44 16.42 -23.52
CA THR A 409 -6.53 17.22 -22.69
C THR A 409 -7.30 17.87 -21.56
N TYR A 410 -6.79 17.74 -20.33
CA TYR A 410 -7.39 18.25 -19.10
C TYR A 410 -6.40 19.09 -18.32
N ASN A 411 -6.93 20.05 -17.54
CA ASN A 411 -6.16 20.83 -16.58
C ASN A 411 -6.73 20.56 -15.19
N MET A 412 -5.86 20.37 -14.21
CA MET A 412 -6.21 20.18 -12.80
C MET A 412 -5.40 21.17 -11.95
N ASP A 413 -6.04 22.24 -11.54
CA ASP A 413 -5.52 23.18 -10.56
C ASP A 413 -5.84 22.65 -9.14
N LEU A 414 -4.83 22.19 -8.43
CA LEU A 414 -4.91 21.64 -7.08
C LEU A 414 -4.72 22.77 -6.08
N ASN A 415 -5.61 22.91 -5.10
CA ASN A 415 -5.49 24.03 -4.16
C ASN A 415 -6.07 23.69 -2.79
N THR A 416 -5.49 24.30 -1.75
CA THR A 416 -6.00 24.33 -0.39
C THR A 416 -6.75 25.63 -0.18
N GLN A 417 -7.99 25.56 0.28
CA GLN A 417 -8.86 26.72 0.50
C GLN A 417 -9.53 26.64 1.88
N MET A 418 -9.87 27.80 2.43
CA MET A 418 -10.72 27.90 3.61
C MET A 418 -12.15 28.15 3.15
N ASN A 419 -13.06 27.28 3.55
CA ASN A 419 -14.49 27.45 3.37
C ASN A 419 -15.14 27.63 4.74
N GLU A 420 -15.68 28.83 5.01
CA GLU A 420 -16.25 29.22 6.30
C GLU A 420 -15.33 28.93 7.48
N ASN A 421 -15.35 27.71 8.04
CA ASN A 421 -14.54 27.30 9.20
C ASN A 421 -13.75 26.00 8.95
N GLU A 422 -13.72 25.51 7.70
CA GLU A 422 -13.09 24.24 7.36
C GLU A 422 -12.06 24.43 6.25
N VAL A 423 -10.99 23.65 6.31
CA VAL A 423 -10.03 23.52 5.22
C VAL A 423 -10.58 22.52 4.22
N VAL A 424 -10.66 22.90 2.96
CA VAL A 424 -11.06 22.04 1.85
C VAL A 424 -9.96 21.98 0.80
N TYR A 425 -9.87 20.84 0.14
CA TYR A 425 -8.88 20.60 -0.90
C TYR A 425 -9.59 20.45 -2.24
N THR A 426 -9.25 21.32 -3.18
CA THR A 426 -10.03 21.50 -4.40
C THR A 426 -9.26 21.09 -5.65
N ILE A 427 -9.99 20.60 -6.64
CA ILE A 427 -9.54 20.50 -8.04
C ILE A 427 -10.38 21.49 -8.85
N ASN A 428 -9.71 22.42 -9.53
CA ASN A 428 -10.35 23.50 -10.30
C ASN A 428 -11.37 24.32 -9.50
N GLY A 429 -11.10 24.51 -8.19
CA GLY A 429 -11.95 25.30 -7.28
C GLY A 429 -13.21 24.58 -6.80
N LYS A 430 -13.37 23.29 -7.10
CA LYS A 430 -14.47 22.42 -6.67
C LYS A 430 -13.96 21.33 -5.73
N VAL A 431 -14.87 20.78 -4.92
CA VAL A 431 -14.64 19.57 -4.08
C VAL A 431 -15.48 18.41 -4.62
N PHE A 432 -15.05 17.19 -4.42
CA PHE A 432 -15.85 16.01 -4.74
C PHE A 432 -17.19 16.04 -3.94
N PRO A 433 -18.36 15.69 -4.56
CA PRO A 433 -18.53 15.13 -5.90
C PRO A 433 -18.74 16.15 -7.04
N ASP A 434 -18.63 17.45 -6.79
CA ASP A 434 -18.94 18.50 -7.77
C ASP A 434 -17.84 18.73 -8.84
N ILE A 435 -16.75 17.96 -8.77
CA ILE A 435 -15.65 18.01 -9.74
C ILE A 435 -16.06 17.27 -11.01
N ASP A 436 -15.85 17.92 -12.17
CA ASP A 436 -16.13 17.29 -13.46
C ASP A 436 -15.14 16.12 -13.70
N PRO A 437 -15.60 14.90 -13.99
CA PRO A 437 -14.72 13.77 -14.25
C PRO A 437 -13.97 13.90 -15.58
N ILE A 438 -12.82 13.26 -15.68
CA ILE A 438 -12.07 13.06 -16.91
C ILE A 438 -12.81 12.00 -17.74
N GLN A 439 -13.47 12.40 -18.83
CA GLN A 439 -14.22 11.48 -19.69
C GLN A 439 -13.34 10.96 -20.83
N VAL A 440 -13.27 9.66 -20.99
CA VAL A 440 -12.43 8.99 -22.00
C VAL A 440 -13.19 7.85 -22.68
N LYS A 441 -12.59 7.35 -23.77
CA LYS A 441 -12.95 6.08 -24.42
C LYS A 441 -11.73 5.19 -24.48
N LYS A 442 -11.96 3.89 -24.59
CA LYS A 442 -10.85 2.94 -24.76
C LYS A 442 -9.98 3.31 -25.95
N GLY A 443 -8.68 3.45 -25.70
CA GLY A 443 -7.67 3.82 -26.69
C GLY A 443 -7.38 5.31 -26.80
N ASP A 444 -8.09 6.17 -26.07
CA ASP A 444 -7.79 7.60 -26.05
C ASP A 444 -6.38 7.87 -25.50
N LEU A 445 -5.69 8.80 -26.12
CA LEU A 445 -4.44 9.35 -25.63
C LEU A 445 -4.77 10.60 -24.82
N VAL A 446 -4.55 10.52 -23.52
CA VAL A 446 -4.97 11.56 -22.57
C VAL A 446 -3.75 12.30 -22.06
N LYS A 447 -3.81 13.64 -22.09
CA LYS A 447 -2.82 14.50 -21.44
C LYS A 447 -3.48 15.29 -20.32
N VAL A 448 -2.84 15.28 -19.14
CA VAL A 448 -3.30 16.05 -17.99
C VAL A 448 -2.21 16.99 -17.55
N LYS A 449 -2.56 18.25 -17.39
CA LYS A 449 -1.72 19.27 -16.77
C LYS A 449 -2.14 19.41 -15.32
N LEU A 450 -1.23 19.13 -14.40
CA LEU A 450 -1.39 19.23 -12.96
C LEU A 450 -0.65 20.47 -12.46
N VAL A 451 -1.29 21.32 -11.69
CA VAL A 451 -0.68 22.53 -11.13
C VAL A 451 -1.03 22.65 -9.65
N ASN A 452 -0.02 22.66 -8.79
CA ASN A 452 -0.25 22.89 -7.36
C ASN A 452 -0.29 24.41 -7.07
N ARG A 453 -1.48 24.92 -6.73
CA ARG A 453 -1.73 26.31 -6.35
C ARG A 453 -1.67 26.54 -4.83
N SER A 454 -1.55 25.48 -4.03
CA SER A 454 -1.41 25.58 -2.58
C SER A 454 -0.13 26.32 -2.20
N LYS A 455 -0.14 26.98 -1.05
CA LYS A 455 1.03 27.72 -0.57
C LYS A 455 1.98 26.86 0.25
N MET A 456 1.47 25.81 0.90
CA MET A 456 2.25 25.01 1.85
C MET A 456 2.10 23.50 1.64
N ASP A 457 1.00 23.03 1.02
CA ASP A 457 0.68 21.61 0.98
C ASP A 457 1.20 20.94 -0.29
N ASP A 458 1.87 19.83 -0.13
CA ASP A 458 2.19 18.90 -1.21
C ASP A 458 0.91 18.13 -1.61
N HIS A 459 0.80 17.76 -2.89
CA HIS A 459 -0.30 16.93 -3.38
C HIS A 459 0.26 15.74 -4.17
N PRO A 460 0.41 14.56 -3.56
CA PRO A 460 0.72 13.32 -4.26
C PRO A 460 -0.54 12.80 -4.99
N MET A 461 -0.63 13.07 -6.29
CA MET A 461 -1.78 12.68 -7.11
C MET A 461 -1.64 11.27 -7.63
N HIS A 462 -2.60 10.40 -7.30
CA HIS A 462 -2.65 8.99 -7.65
C HIS A 462 -3.79 8.69 -8.62
N LEU A 463 -3.47 7.98 -9.71
CA LEU A 463 -4.43 7.50 -10.71
C LEU A 463 -4.58 5.98 -10.62
N HIS A 464 -5.79 5.52 -10.33
CA HIS A 464 -6.12 4.10 -10.28
C HIS A 464 -6.08 3.45 -11.67
N GLY A 465 -5.74 2.18 -11.70
CA GLY A 465 -5.86 1.32 -12.88
C GLY A 465 -4.95 1.64 -14.06
N HIS A 466 -4.17 2.73 -14.01
CA HIS A 466 -3.33 3.21 -15.11
C HIS A 466 -1.96 3.68 -14.62
N PHE A 467 -0.99 3.65 -15.55
CA PHE A 467 0.26 4.38 -15.39
C PHE A 467 0.26 5.59 -16.32
N PHE A 468 0.80 6.70 -15.87
CA PHE A 468 1.06 7.87 -16.70
C PHE A 468 2.57 8.13 -16.85
N GLN A 469 2.96 8.63 -18.01
CA GLN A 469 4.32 9.13 -18.24
C GLN A 469 4.37 10.62 -17.92
N VAL A 470 5.36 11.04 -17.12
CA VAL A 470 5.67 12.45 -16.88
C VAL A 470 6.38 13.03 -18.10
N LEU A 471 5.82 14.07 -18.70
CA LEU A 471 6.30 14.70 -19.91
C LEU A 471 7.17 15.93 -19.63
N SER A 472 6.71 16.77 -18.68
CA SER A 472 7.40 18.01 -18.30
C SER A 472 7.22 18.32 -16.83
N LYS A 473 8.14 19.14 -16.31
CA LYS A 473 8.05 19.81 -15.01
C LYS A 473 8.33 21.30 -15.20
N ASP A 474 7.46 22.18 -14.69
CA ASP A 474 7.59 23.65 -14.77
C ASP A 474 7.88 24.12 -16.20
N GLY A 475 7.13 23.58 -17.19
CA GLY A 475 7.27 23.84 -18.60
C GLY A 475 8.54 23.29 -19.26
N LYS A 476 9.39 22.52 -18.54
CA LYS A 476 10.61 21.92 -19.08
C LYS A 476 10.43 20.43 -19.31
N PRO A 477 10.76 19.91 -20.50
CA PRO A 477 10.71 18.46 -20.77
C PRO A 477 11.60 17.66 -19.83
N ILE A 478 11.24 16.40 -19.55
CA ILE A 478 12.08 15.46 -18.83
C ILE A 478 13.38 15.21 -19.64
N GLU A 479 14.52 15.42 -19.00
CA GLU A 479 15.86 15.32 -19.63
C GLU A 479 16.47 13.92 -19.51
N GLY A 480 16.09 13.17 -18.45
CA GLY A 480 16.61 11.84 -18.12
C GLY A 480 15.85 10.70 -18.79
N SER A 481 15.73 9.59 -18.07
CA SER A 481 14.84 8.48 -18.41
C SER A 481 13.40 8.96 -18.48
N PRO A 482 12.55 8.42 -19.38
CA PRO A 482 11.11 8.55 -19.19
C PRO A 482 10.72 8.10 -17.78
N ILE A 483 9.92 8.88 -17.11
CA ILE A 483 9.40 8.60 -15.78
C ILE A 483 7.95 8.13 -15.98
N VAL A 484 7.68 6.89 -15.59
CA VAL A 484 6.33 6.30 -15.63
C VAL A 484 5.92 6.00 -14.20
N LYS A 485 4.75 6.48 -13.79
CA LYS A 485 4.26 6.43 -12.41
C LYS A 485 2.74 6.23 -12.39
N ASP A 486 2.22 5.90 -11.24
CA ASP A 486 0.80 6.02 -10.92
C ASP A 486 0.54 7.11 -9.86
N THR A 487 1.58 7.50 -9.11
CA THR A 487 1.51 8.53 -8.06
C THR A 487 2.60 9.57 -8.26
N LEU A 488 2.23 10.85 -8.34
CA LEU A 488 3.16 11.95 -8.57
C LEU A 488 2.95 13.07 -7.55
N ASN A 489 3.99 13.36 -6.77
CA ASN A 489 3.93 14.47 -5.82
C ASN A 489 4.18 15.81 -6.49
N LEU A 490 3.26 16.77 -6.25
CA LEU A 490 3.41 18.17 -6.65
C LEU A 490 3.64 19.02 -5.40
N LYS A 491 4.79 19.67 -5.32
CA LYS A 491 5.07 20.67 -4.27
C LYS A 491 4.39 22.00 -4.58
N PRO A 492 4.23 22.87 -3.57
CA PRO A 492 3.69 24.21 -3.78
C PRO A 492 4.33 24.95 -4.96
N GLY A 493 3.51 25.38 -5.92
CA GLY A 493 3.92 26.10 -7.11
C GLY A 493 4.47 25.24 -8.26
N GLU A 494 4.62 23.92 -8.09
CA GLU A 494 5.06 23.03 -9.18
C GLU A 494 3.94 22.76 -10.19
N GLU A 495 4.35 22.56 -11.43
CA GLU A 495 3.49 22.20 -12.56
C GLU A 495 4.06 20.97 -13.26
N TYR A 496 3.22 20.02 -13.59
CA TYR A 496 3.59 18.85 -14.40
C TYR A 496 2.59 18.63 -15.54
N GLU A 497 3.09 18.16 -16.68
CA GLU A 497 2.27 17.53 -17.70
C GLU A 497 2.54 16.04 -17.69
N VAL A 498 1.46 15.26 -17.65
CA VAL A 498 1.50 13.80 -17.67
C VAL A 498 0.62 13.29 -18.80
N ALA A 499 0.91 12.09 -19.31
CA ALA A 499 0.06 11.46 -20.32
C ALA A 499 -0.08 9.96 -20.06
N PHE A 500 -1.25 9.44 -20.39
CA PHE A 500 -1.55 8.01 -20.34
C PHE A 500 -2.42 7.58 -21.53
N VAL A 501 -2.48 6.29 -21.79
CA VAL A 501 -3.45 5.70 -22.68
C VAL A 501 -4.61 5.14 -21.85
N ALA A 502 -5.84 5.44 -22.27
CA ALA A 502 -7.03 4.86 -21.67
C ALA A 502 -7.21 3.42 -22.17
N ASP A 503 -6.48 2.46 -21.60
CA ASP A 503 -6.43 1.06 -22.05
C ASP A 503 -7.09 0.06 -21.08
N ASN A 504 -7.51 0.52 -19.91
CA ASN A 504 -8.18 -0.27 -18.89
C ASN A 504 -9.61 0.27 -18.64
N PRO A 505 -10.64 -0.17 -19.38
CA PRO A 505 -11.99 0.36 -19.26
C PRO A 505 -12.58 0.22 -17.85
N GLY A 506 -13.18 1.31 -17.33
CA GLY A 506 -13.71 1.33 -15.97
C GLY A 506 -14.14 2.72 -15.50
N GLU A 507 -14.44 2.79 -14.21
CA GLU A 507 -14.60 4.00 -13.43
C GLU A 507 -13.45 4.04 -12.44
N TRP A 508 -12.53 5.00 -12.55
CA TRP A 508 -11.27 5.02 -11.84
C TRP A 508 -11.09 6.30 -11.04
N MET A 509 -10.70 6.19 -9.79
CA MET A 509 -10.39 7.37 -8.98
C MET A 509 -9.07 8.01 -9.43
N PHE A 510 -9.03 9.34 -9.37
CA PHE A 510 -7.83 10.15 -9.51
C PHE A 510 -7.83 11.16 -8.37
N HIS A 511 -7.06 10.90 -7.33
CA HIS A 511 -7.16 11.62 -6.07
C HIS A 511 -5.79 11.95 -5.47
N CYS A 512 -5.77 12.84 -4.49
CA CYS A 512 -4.59 13.09 -3.68
C CYS A 512 -4.35 11.90 -2.75
N HIS A 513 -3.13 11.40 -2.67
CA HIS A 513 -2.78 10.29 -1.78
C HIS A 513 -2.33 10.75 -0.38
N ASP A 514 -2.34 12.06 -0.10
CA ASP A 514 -2.64 12.49 1.26
C ASP A 514 -4.15 12.28 1.43
N LEU A 515 -4.54 11.19 2.11
CA LEU A 515 -5.95 10.80 2.21
C LEU A 515 -6.78 11.79 3.03
N HIS A 516 -6.15 12.60 3.89
CA HIS A 516 -6.85 13.72 4.54
C HIS A 516 -7.27 14.77 3.51
N HIS A 517 -6.43 15.02 2.47
CA HIS A 517 -6.81 15.92 1.37
C HIS A 517 -7.91 15.31 0.50
N ALA A 518 -7.83 14.00 0.23
CA ALA A 518 -8.84 13.28 -0.52
C ALA A 518 -10.19 13.31 0.19
N SER A 519 -10.24 12.94 1.47
CA SER A 519 -11.46 12.95 2.29
C SER A 519 -12.08 14.35 2.46
N ALA A 520 -11.27 15.41 2.32
CA ALA A 520 -11.70 16.80 2.32
C ALA A 520 -11.90 17.39 0.91
N GLY A 521 -12.03 16.54 -0.11
CA GLY A 521 -12.57 16.87 -1.43
C GLY A 521 -11.63 16.78 -2.63
N MET A 522 -10.34 16.47 -2.49
CA MET A 522 -9.39 16.40 -3.62
C MET A 522 -9.44 15.03 -4.32
N VAL A 523 -10.60 14.73 -4.90
CA VAL A 523 -10.90 13.50 -5.64
C VAL A 523 -11.60 13.86 -6.95
N THR A 524 -11.21 13.23 -8.04
CA THR A 524 -11.95 13.20 -9.31
C THR A 524 -11.93 11.78 -9.87
N GLU A 525 -12.55 11.58 -11.02
CA GLU A 525 -12.67 10.27 -11.65
C GLU A 525 -12.20 10.32 -13.10
N VAL A 526 -11.71 9.18 -13.60
CA VAL A 526 -11.52 8.90 -15.02
C VAL A 526 -12.58 7.90 -15.44
N ASN A 527 -13.60 8.39 -16.16
CA ASN A 527 -14.79 7.62 -16.52
C ASN A 527 -14.79 7.28 -18.01
N TYR A 528 -14.86 5.99 -18.32
CA TYR A 528 -14.95 5.51 -19.69
C TYR A 528 -16.40 5.57 -20.17
N THR A 529 -16.65 6.43 -21.15
CA THR A 529 -18.01 6.63 -21.72
C THR A 529 -18.52 5.43 -22.53
N ASP A 530 -17.65 4.49 -22.88
CA ASP A 530 -17.92 3.23 -23.56
C ASP A 530 -17.87 2.01 -22.62
N TYR A 531 -17.75 2.22 -21.31
CA TYR A 531 -17.82 1.21 -20.26
C TYR A 531 -19.14 1.32 -19.49
N LYS A 532 -19.65 0.20 -19.06
CA LYS A 532 -20.81 0.13 -18.16
C LYS A 532 -20.49 -0.87 -17.06
N SER A 533 -20.48 -0.42 -15.84
CA SER A 533 -20.39 -1.29 -14.68
C SER A 533 -21.66 -2.13 -14.51
N ASP A 534 -21.50 -3.40 -14.19
CA ASP A 534 -22.61 -4.27 -13.75
C ASP A 534 -22.85 -4.17 -12.24
N TYR A 535 -21.97 -3.46 -11.51
CA TYR A 535 -22.09 -3.27 -10.08
C TYR A 535 -23.15 -2.22 -9.75
N VAL A 536 -23.96 -2.53 -8.75
CA VAL A 536 -24.96 -1.62 -8.17
C VAL A 536 -24.72 -1.56 -6.66
N PRO A 537 -24.43 -0.39 -6.10
CA PRO A 537 -24.18 -0.24 -4.66
C PRO A 537 -25.37 -0.68 -3.81
N ASN A 538 -25.10 -1.45 -2.76
CA ASN A 538 -26.09 -1.80 -1.76
C ASN A 538 -26.26 -0.63 -0.77
N GLN A 539 -27.42 0.03 -0.80
CA GLN A 539 -27.72 1.21 0.04
C GLN A 539 -27.74 0.90 1.55
N ASN A 540 -27.76 -0.38 1.95
CA ASN A 540 -27.72 -0.78 3.35
C ASN A 540 -26.29 -0.96 3.90
N ILE A 541 -25.28 -0.90 3.04
CA ILE A 541 -23.87 -1.00 3.42
C ILE A 541 -23.28 0.41 3.46
N PRO A 542 -22.61 0.79 4.55
CA PRO A 542 -22.01 2.11 4.65
C PRO A 542 -20.71 2.16 3.82
N ASN A 543 -20.88 2.26 2.49
CA ASN A 543 -19.76 2.45 1.56
C ASN A 543 -19.17 3.86 1.75
N LYS A 544 -17.88 3.92 2.06
CA LYS A 544 -17.11 5.17 2.22
C LYS A 544 -15.81 5.01 1.43
N PRO A 545 -15.77 5.45 0.17
CA PRO A 545 -14.59 5.26 -0.69
C PRO A 545 -13.36 6.06 -0.24
N GLU A 546 -13.56 7.15 0.56
CA GLU A 546 -12.51 8.01 1.13
C GLU A 546 -12.75 8.31 2.62
#